data_8a3b3e8a994f8934bc24756a488fc198
#
_entry.id   8a3b3e8a994f8934bc24756a488fc198
#
_cell.length_a   1.000
_cell.length_b   1.000
_cell.length_c   1.000
_cell.angle_alpha   90.00
_cell.angle_beta   90.00
_cell.angle_gamma   90.00
#
_symmetry.space_group_name_H-M   'P 1'
#
loop_
_entity.id
_entity.type
_entity.pdbx_description
1 polymer ?
#
loop_
_entity_poly.entity_id
_entity_poly.type
_entity_poly.pdbx_seq_one_letter_code
_entity_poly.pdbx_strand_id
1 'polypeptide(L)'
;MEKKDLEHIYPLTIVEDRYGGCYSGGIYLAFNLEAWDVPEDVNGSDVDCVCFWDDDAKEYAIGKGDTAQEAIDDLAKKLQPAENAMNMDKYLFLDFDGVLNTGKYAKHMKREGIDPFDEFGAIFDPEAIANLKHIVELTGCKIVLSTTWRNEGIMWMRELWKQRGLPGEIFSMTPILLSTSFQDAMNGEMMGMPLHEAKALEINAWLYQNASKDYRYVILDDEDYFFPKQQEHLVLTDEKEGLTDRKAQNVIWILNS
;
A
#
# COMPACT_ATOMS: atom_id res chain seq x y z
N MET A 1 -28.59 -7.62 6.17
CA MET A 1 -27.36 -6.92 6.63
C MET A 1 -27.76 -5.54 7.13
N GLU A 2 -27.36 -5.15 8.32
CA GLU A 2 -27.61 -3.81 8.83
C GLU A 2 -26.68 -2.78 8.17
N LYS A 3 -27.14 -1.54 8.08
CA LYS A 3 -26.42 -0.45 7.37
C LYS A 3 -24.98 -0.21 7.89
N LYS A 4 -24.68 -0.64 9.10
CA LYS A 4 -23.36 -0.55 9.75
C LYS A 4 -22.32 -1.54 9.21
N ASP A 5 -22.78 -2.66 8.59
CA ASP A 5 -21.89 -3.73 8.13
C ASP A 5 -21.25 -3.44 6.76
N LEU A 6 -21.65 -2.35 6.11
CA LEU A 6 -21.20 -2.00 4.75
C LEU A 6 -20.29 -0.76 4.69
N GLU A 7 -20.04 -0.08 5.81
CA GLU A 7 -19.22 1.15 5.80
C GLU A 7 -17.78 0.91 5.28
N HIS A 8 -17.25 -0.28 5.46
CA HIS A 8 -15.90 -0.65 5.04
C HIS A 8 -15.74 -0.91 3.52
N ILE A 9 -16.84 -0.99 2.76
CA ILE A 9 -16.80 -1.20 1.31
C ILE A 9 -17.02 0.07 0.49
N TYR A 10 -17.20 1.22 1.14
CA TYR A 10 -17.34 2.51 0.44
C TYR A 10 -15.97 3.17 0.20
N PRO A 11 -15.79 3.88 -0.94
CA PRO A 11 -16.79 4.12 -2.00
C PRO A 11 -17.17 2.82 -2.71
N LEU A 12 -18.42 2.68 -3.17
CA LEU A 12 -18.93 1.49 -3.81
C LEU A 12 -19.43 1.79 -5.22
N THR A 13 -18.83 1.15 -6.20
CA THR A 13 -19.27 1.20 -7.60
C THR A 13 -19.65 -0.21 -8.06
N ILE A 14 -20.81 -0.31 -8.71
CA ILE A 14 -21.30 -1.57 -9.29
C ILE A 14 -21.32 -1.40 -10.81
N VAL A 15 -20.74 -2.38 -11.49
CA VAL A 15 -20.66 -2.45 -12.95
C VAL A 15 -21.34 -3.73 -13.42
N GLU A 16 -22.20 -3.64 -14.43
CA GLU A 16 -22.68 -4.82 -15.15
C GLU A 16 -21.60 -5.26 -16.14
N ASP A 17 -21.21 -6.54 -16.09
CA ASP A 17 -20.22 -7.10 -16.99
C ASP A 17 -20.80 -7.17 -18.41
N ARG A 18 -20.17 -6.48 -19.35
CA ARG A 18 -20.58 -6.40 -20.75
C ARG A 18 -20.70 -7.78 -21.42
N TYR A 19 -19.89 -8.72 -20.97
CA TYR A 19 -19.82 -10.08 -21.54
C TYR A 19 -20.53 -11.11 -20.67
N GLY A 20 -21.37 -10.66 -19.73
CA GLY A 20 -22.20 -11.54 -18.90
C GLY A 20 -21.41 -12.51 -18.04
N GLY A 21 -20.23 -12.12 -17.59
CA GLY A 21 -19.39 -12.93 -16.73
C GLY A 21 -18.42 -13.85 -17.46
N CYS A 22 -18.31 -13.77 -18.80
CA CYS A 22 -17.48 -14.67 -19.58
C CYS A 22 -16.00 -14.62 -19.18
N TYR A 23 -15.48 -13.44 -18.89
CA TYR A 23 -14.10 -13.20 -18.46
C TYR A 23 -14.00 -13.04 -16.95
N SER A 24 -14.91 -12.33 -16.37
CA SER A 24 -14.89 -11.94 -14.96
C SER A 24 -15.36 -13.05 -14.01
N GLY A 25 -16.28 -13.92 -14.47
CA GLY A 25 -16.93 -14.93 -13.65
C GLY A 25 -18.12 -14.43 -12.84
N GLY A 26 -18.70 -13.26 -13.19
CA GLY A 26 -19.92 -12.71 -12.59
C GLY A 26 -20.62 -11.71 -13.50
N ILE A 27 -21.96 -11.70 -13.53
CA ILE A 27 -22.76 -10.76 -14.33
C ILE A 27 -22.61 -9.32 -13.78
N TYR A 28 -22.51 -9.19 -12.47
CA TYR A 28 -22.26 -7.93 -11.76
C TYR A 28 -20.93 -7.96 -11.05
N LEU A 29 -20.25 -6.81 -11.09
CA LEU A 29 -18.96 -6.59 -10.47
C LEU A 29 -19.11 -5.43 -9.48
N ALA A 30 -18.62 -5.61 -8.26
CA ALA A 30 -18.59 -4.56 -7.25
C ALA A 30 -17.15 -4.18 -6.94
N PHE A 31 -16.88 -2.88 -6.91
CA PHE A 31 -15.58 -2.29 -6.60
C PHE A 31 -15.72 -1.36 -5.40
N ASN A 32 -14.76 -1.37 -4.51
CA ASN A 32 -14.69 -0.34 -3.49
C ASN A 32 -13.84 0.84 -3.98
N LEU A 33 -14.25 1.41 -5.10
CA LEU A 33 -13.66 2.52 -5.81
C LEU A 33 -14.76 3.52 -6.19
N GLU A 34 -14.36 4.76 -6.40
CA GLU A 34 -15.23 5.73 -7.07
C GLU A 34 -15.44 5.34 -8.55
N ALA A 35 -16.57 5.72 -9.12
CA ALA A 35 -16.93 5.28 -10.46
C ALA A 35 -15.90 5.65 -11.55
N TRP A 36 -15.21 6.77 -11.39
CA TRP A 36 -14.16 7.23 -12.31
C TRP A 36 -12.79 6.54 -12.11
N ASP A 37 -12.63 5.80 -11.02
CA ASP A 37 -11.40 5.02 -10.71
C ASP A 37 -11.53 3.55 -11.11
N VAL A 38 -12.72 3.11 -11.51
CA VAL A 38 -12.92 1.76 -12.06
C VAL A 38 -12.23 1.66 -13.41
N PRO A 39 -11.36 0.65 -13.64
CA PRO A 39 -10.64 0.51 -14.89
C PRO A 39 -11.57 0.38 -16.09
N GLU A 40 -11.33 1.15 -17.15
CA GLU A 40 -12.13 1.10 -18.38
C GLU A 40 -12.05 -0.28 -19.05
N ASP A 41 -10.93 -0.98 -18.90
CA ASP A 41 -10.64 -2.29 -19.48
C ASP A 41 -11.52 -3.42 -18.89
N VAL A 42 -12.14 -3.21 -17.74
CA VAL A 42 -13.14 -4.15 -17.16
C VAL A 42 -14.25 -4.47 -18.16
N ASN A 43 -14.67 -3.48 -18.94
CA ASN A 43 -15.71 -3.57 -19.97
C ASN A 43 -15.22 -3.07 -21.34
N GLY A 44 -13.92 -3.15 -21.59
CA GLY A 44 -13.27 -2.79 -22.84
C GLY A 44 -13.60 -3.70 -24.01
N SER A 45 -12.72 -3.80 -25.00
CA SER A 45 -12.81 -4.82 -26.06
C SER A 45 -12.49 -6.21 -25.50
N ASP A 46 -12.74 -7.26 -26.29
CA ASP A 46 -12.39 -8.64 -25.90
C ASP A 46 -10.92 -8.77 -25.46
N VAL A 47 -10.02 -8.08 -26.16
CA VAL A 47 -8.58 -8.12 -25.85
C VAL A 47 -8.29 -7.39 -24.53
N ASP A 48 -8.89 -6.22 -24.31
CA ASP A 48 -8.70 -5.45 -23.10
C ASP A 48 -9.23 -6.23 -21.87
N CYS A 49 -10.42 -6.84 -22.00
CA CYS A 49 -10.98 -7.69 -20.96
C CYS A 49 -10.09 -8.89 -20.64
N VAL A 50 -9.55 -9.60 -21.65
CA VAL A 50 -8.64 -10.73 -21.41
C VAL A 50 -7.40 -10.26 -20.68
N CYS A 51 -6.75 -9.19 -21.13
CA CYS A 51 -5.55 -8.66 -20.46
C CYS A 51 -5.86 -8.23 -19.02
N PHE A 52 -6.96 -7.50 -18.82
CA PHE A 52 -7.35 -7.06 -17.47
C PHE A 52 -7.58 -8.24 -16.52
N TRP A 53 -8.37 -9.25 -16.93
CA TRP A 53 -8.72 -10.36 -16.05
C TRP A 53 -7.58 -11.35 -15.82
N ASP A 54 -6.63 -11.47 -16.75
CA ASP A 54 -5.46 -12.35 -16.60
C ASP A 54 -4.36 -11.71 -15.73
N ASP A 55 -4.15 -10.38 -15.87
CA ASP A 55 -3.03 -9.69 -15.25
C ASP A 55 -3.44 -8.63 -14.22
N ASP A 56 -4.23 -7.63 -14.62
CA ASP A 56 -4.48 -6.41 -13.82
C ASP A 56 -5.53 -6.59 -12.73
N ALA A 57 -6.49 -7.52 -12.92
CA ALA A 57 -7.57 -7.74 -11.95
C ALA A 57 -7.07 -8.14 -10.55
N LYS A 58 -5.87 -8.67 -10.46
CA LYS A 58 -5.21 -9.05 -9.21
C LYS A 58 -4.88 -7.83 -8.31
N GLU A 59 -4.82 -6.64 -8.90
CA GLU A 59 -4.57 -5.40 -8.18
C GLU A 59 -5.82 -4.83 -7.46
N TYR A 60 -6.98 -5.47 -7.66
CA TYR A 60 -8.26 -4.96 -7.16
C TYR A 60 -9.00 -5.99 -6.32
N ALA A 61 -9.64 -5.53 -5.26
CA ALA A 61 -10.69 -6.30 -4.61
C ALA A 61 -11.97 -6.17 -5.46
N ILE A 62 -12.34 -7.22 -6.18
CA ILE A 62 -13.52 -7.22 -7.04
C ILE A 62 -14.52 -8.23 -6.54
N GLY A 63 -15.69 -7.77 -6.10
CA GLY A 63 -16.83 -8.62 -5.80
C GLY A 63 -17.51 -9.07 -7.08
N LYS A 64 -17.96 -10.33 -7.15
CA LYS A 64 -18.57 -10.94 -8.33
C LYS A 64 -19.88 -11.64 -7.95
N GLY A 65 -20.89 -11.53 -8.80
CA GLY A 65 -22.19 -12.19 -8.56
C GLY A 65 -23.07 -12.17 -9.79
N ASP A 66 -24.12 -13.01 -9.78
CA ASP A 66 -25.17 -13.02 -10.80
C ASP A 66 -26.17 -11.88 -10.58
N THR A 67 -26.17 -11.28 -9.40
CA THR A 67 -26.92 -10.08 -9.02
C THR A 67 -26.00 -9.03 -8.42
N ALA A 68 -26.41 -7.76 -8.48
CA ALA A 68 -25.67 -6.67 -7.85
C ALA A 68 -25.46 -6.90 -6.34
N GLN A 69 -26.47 -7.47 -5.66
CA GLN A 69 -26.37 -7.75 -4.23
C GLN A 69 -25.35 -8.86 -3.94
N GLU A 70 -25.30 -9.91 -4.75
CA GLU A 70 -24.28 -10.97 -4.60
C GLU A 70 -22.87 -10.43 -4.83
N ALA A 71 -22.67 -9.54 -5.82
CA ALA A 71 -21.40 -8.89 -6.05
C ALA A 71 -20.99 -8.02 -4.86
N ILE A 72 -21.92 -7.26 -4.25
CA ILE A 72 -21.68 -6.51 -3.03
C ILE A 72 -21.30 -7.42 -1.85
N ASP A 73 -22.05 -8.49 -1.66
CA ASP A 73 -21.83 -9.44 -0.56
C ASP A 73 -20.47 -10.17 -0.71
N ASP A 74 -20.08 -10.50 -1.94
CA ASP A 74 -18.77 -11.09 -2.24
C ASP A 74 -17.63 -10.07 -2.00
N LEU A 75 -17.81 -8.81 -2.43
CA LEU A 75 -16.86 -7.74 -2.12
C LEU A 75 -16.73 -7.53 -0.61
N ALA A 76 -17.86 -7.39 0.09
CA ALA A 76 -17.88 -7.21 1.53
C ALA A 76 -17.16 -8.36 2.25
N LYS A 77 -17.39 -9.62 1.81
CA LYS A 77 -16.72 -10.79 2.34
C LYS A 77 -15.20 -10.78 2.08
N LYS A 78 -14.76 -10.33 0.90
CA LYS A 78 -13.34 -10.19 0.55
C LYS A 78 -12.65 -9.08 1.34
N LEU A 79 -13.37 -8.02 1.66
CA LEU A 79 -12.87 -6.91 2.45
C LEU A 79 -13.08 -7.08 3.97
N GLN A 80 -13.90 -8.06 4.39
CA GLN A 80 -13.99 -8.40 5.80
C GLN A 80 -12.74 -9.17 6.24
N PRO A 81 -12.13 -8.81 7.38
CA PRO A 81 -11.11 -9.66 7.96
C PRO A 81 -11.71 -11.06 8.21
N ALA A 82 -11.10 -12.11 7.69
CA ALA A 82 -11.50 -13.47 8.05
C ALA A 82 -11.46 -13.61 9.57
N GLU A 83 -12.39 -14.35 10.21
CA GLU A 83 -12.39 -14.54 11.67
C GLU A 83 -11.04 -15.03 12.22
N ASN A 84 -10.27 -15.77 11.40
CA ASN A 84 -8.89 -16.16 11.69
C ASN A 84 -7.88 -15.03 11.46
N ALA A 85 -8.21 -13.98 10.69
CA ALA A 85 -7.35 -12.83 10.46
C ALA A 85 -7.42 -11.81 11.63
N MET A 86 -8.44 -11.89 12.51
CA MET A 86 -8.49 -11.05 13.73
C MET A 86 -7.35 -11.36 14.72
N ASN A 87 -6.70 -12.53 14.60
CA ASN A 87 -5.55 -12.92 15.42
C ASN A 87 -4.22 -12.92 14.68
N MET A 88 -4.20 -12.59 13.38
CA MET A 88 -3.00 -12.59 12.57
C MET A 88 -2.35 -11.21 12.58
N ASP A 89 -1.06 -11.17 12.89
CA ASP A 89 -0.31 -9.91 12.82
C ASP A 89 -0.22 -9.41 11.38
N LYS A 90 -0.47 -8.11 11.20
CA LYS A 90 -0.40 -7.43 9.91
C LYS A 90 0.66 -6.35 9.98
N TYR A 91 1.60 -6.37 9.02
CA TYR A 91 2.71 -5.43 8.97
C TYR A 91 2.68 -4.61 7.68
N LEU A 92 2.78 -3.30 7.82
CA LEU A 92 2.98 -2.38 6.70
C LEU A 92 4.44 -1.88 6.76
N PHE A 93 5.28 -2.36 5.84
CA PHE A 93 6.60 -1.79 5.61
C PHE A 93 6.43 -0.53 4.78
N LEU A 94 6.73 0.61 5.38
CA LEU A 94 6.39 1.92 4.84
C LEU A 94 7.65 2.71 4.50
N ASP A 95 7.78 3.10 3.22
CA ASP A 95 8.68 4.16 2.80
C ASP A 95 8.00 5.54 2.87
N PHE A 96 8.79 6.62 2.76
CA PHE A 96 8.29 7.99 2.79
C PHE A 96 8.45 8.69 1.45
N ASP A 97 9.64 8.61 0.87
CA ASP A 97 9.94 9.27 -0.40
C ASP A 97 9.14 8.58 -1.52
N GLY A 98 8.47 9.37 -2.36
CA GLY A 98 7.60 8.82 -3.41
C GLY A 98 6.34 8.07 -2.90
N VAL A 99 6.12 8.03 -1.57
CA VAL A 99 4.94 7.41 -0.94
C VAL A 99 4.10 8.44 -0.21
N LEU A 100 4.65 9.07 0.83
CA LEU A 100 3.97 10.10 1.63
C LEU A 100 4.34 11.51 1.19
N ASN A 101 5.57 11.76 0.79
CA ASN A 101 5.96 13.01 0.14
C ASN A 101 5.94 12.82 -1.38
N THR A 102 5.22 13.68 -2.08
CA THR A 102 4.96 13.52 -3.52
C THR A 102 5.49 14.70 -4.32
N GLY A 103 5.95 14.42 -5.54
CA GLY A 103 6.36 15.45 -6.48
C GLY A 103 5.21 16.39 -6.86
N LYS A 104 3.98 15.91 -6.88
CA LYS A 104 2.73 16.66 -7.12
C LYS A 104 2.52 17.70 -6.02
N TYR A 105 2.58 17.28 -4.75
CA TYR A 105 2.34 18.15 -3.62
C TYR A 105 3.48 19.17 -3.43
N ALA A 106 4.73 18.75 -3.58
CA ALA A 106 5.87 19.67 -3.53
C ALA A 106 5.80 20.77 -4.60
N LYS A 107 5.33 20.44 -5.82
CA LYS A 107 5.08 21.43 -6.87
C LYS A 107 3.92 22.37 -6.54
N HIS A 108 2.87 21.84 -5.93
CA HIS A 108 1.74 22.65 -5.47
C HIS A 108 2.22 23.68 -4.43
N MET A 109 2.91 23.26 -3.39
CA MET A 109 3.45 24.15 -2.35
C MET A 109 4.33 25.26 -2.92
N LYS A 110 5.25 24.91 -3.85
CA LYS A 110 6.10 25.91 -4.52
C LYS A 110 5.30 26.94 -5.33
N ARG A 111 4.20 26.55 -5.96
CA ARG A 111 3.32 27.49 -6.69
C ARG A 111 2.61 28.45 -5.75
N GLU A 112 2.26 27.99 -4.55
CA GLU A 112 1.65 28.82 -3.50
C GLU A 112 2.71 29.65 -2.73
N GLY A 113 3.99 29.54 -3.07
CA GLY A 113 5.07 30.25 -2.39
C GLY A 113 5.42 29.68 -1.01
N ILE A 114 5.06 28.43 -0.76
CA ILE A 114 5.31 27.71 0.49
C ILE A 114 6.54 26.83 0.30
N ASP A 115 7.43 26.80 1.30
CA ASP A 115 8.58 25.89 1.31
C ASP A 115 8.06 24.44 1.47
N PRO A 116 8.41 23.51 0.58
CA PRO A 116 8.03 22.12 0.71
C PRO A 116 8.82 21.33 1.76
N PHE A 117 9.66 22.01 2.57
CA PHE A 117 10.44 21.41 3.63
C PHE A 117 10.16 22.09 4.96
N ASP A 118 10.10 21.31 6.02
CA ASP A 118 10.09 21.74 7.41
C ASP A 118 11.36 21.25 8.14
N GLU A 119 11.41 21.40 9.45
CA GLU A 119 12.52 20.96 10.30
C GLU A 119 12.79 19.44 10.26
N PHE A 120 11.82 18.65 9.80
CA PHE A 120 11.92 17.19 9.64
C PHE A 120 12.26 16.77 8.20
N GLY A 121 12.29 17.70 7.24
CA GLY A 121 12.54 17.41 5.83
C GLY A 121 11.31 17.63 4.95
N ALA A 122 11.17 16.87 3.85
CA ALA A 122 10.08 17.05 2.90
C ALA A 122 8.71 16.88 3.57
N ILE A 123 7.81 17.84 3.31
CA ILE A 123 6.44 17.82 3.87
C ILE A 123 5.61 16.74 3.15
N PHE A 124 4.84 15.99 3.93
CA PHE A 124 4.01 14.91 3.41
C PHE A 124 2.72 15.45 2.77
N ASP A 125 2.29 14.76 1.73
CA ASP A 125 1.05 15.05 1.00
C ASP A 125 -0.17 14.72 1.89
N PRO A 126 -1.08 15.67 2.16
CA PRO A 126 -2.27 15.42 2.95
C PRO A 126 -3.18 14.32 2.38
N GLU A 127 -3.21 14.15 1.06
CA GLU A 127 -3.95 13.07 0.40
C GLU A 127 -3.33 11.71 0.74
N ALA A 128 -2.00 11.59 0.66
CA ALA A 128 -1.29 10.37 1.05
C ALA A 128 -1.46 10.05 2.55
N ILE A 129 -1.46 11.08 3.42
CA ILE A 129 -1.73 10.89 4.86
C ILE A 129 -3.15 10.38 5.10
N ALA A 130 -4.16 10.92 4.39
CA ALA A 130 -5.54 10.47 4.50
C ALA A 130 -5.68 9.00 4.06
N ASN A 131 -5.01 8.61 2.99
CA ASN A 131 -4.98 7.25 2.49
C ASN A 131 -4.26 6.29 3.47
N LEU A 132 -3.16 6.71 4.08
CA LEU A 132 -2.49 5.94 5.14
C LEU A 132 -3.41 5.76 6.35
N LYS A 133 -4.15 6.80 6.74
CA LYS A 133 -5.14 6.70 7.81
C LYS A 133 -6.19 5.64 7.50
N HIS A 134 -6.70 5.62 6.28
CA HIS A 134 -7.67 4.64 5.84
C HIS A 134 -7.13 3.20 5.92
N ILE A 135 -5.88 2.98 5.49
CA ILE A 135 -5.22 1.69 5.64
C ILE A 135 -5.18 1.26 7.11
N VAL A 136 -4.66 2.13 7.99
CA VAL A 136 -4.50 1.80 9.41
C VAL A 136 -5.83 1.48 10.09
N GLU A 137 -6.86 2.28 9.82
CA GLU A 137 -8.20 2.11 10.42
C GLU A 137 -8.89 0.81 9.97
N LEU A 138 -8.73 0.41 8.69
CA LEU A 138 -9.39 -0.78 8.16
C LEU A 138 -8.63 -2.09 8.35
N THR A 139 -7.33 -2.03 8.59
CA THR A 139 -6.51 -3.23 8.70
C THR A 139 -6.00 -3.50 10.11
N GLY A 140 -5.86 -2.46 10.93
CA GLY A 140 -5.19 -2.53 12.22
C GLY A 140 -3.71 -2.89 12.11
N CYS A 141 -3.07 -2.63 10.96
CA CYS A 141 -1.70 -3.03 10.71
C CYS A 141 -0.70 -2.29 11.60
N LYS A 142 0.40 -2.97 11.90
CA LYS A 142 1.56 -2.43 12.60
C LYS A 142 2.50 -1.79 11.58
N ILE A 143 2.78 -0.49 11.74
CA ILE A 143 3.64 0.25 10.82
C ILE A 143 5.11 -0.05 11.16
N VAL A 144 5.85 -0.55 10.19
CA VAL A 144 7.29 -0.78 10.25
C VAL A 144 7.96 0.12 9.23
N LEU A 145 8.78 1.06 9.69
CA LEU A 145 9.44 1.99 8.77
C LEU A 145 10.58 1.28 8.02
N SER A 146 10.57 1.40 6.69
CA SER A 146 11.62 0.93 5.78
C SER A 146 12.28 2.08 5.00
N THR A 147 11.93 3.31 5.31
CA THR A 147 12.49 4.52 4.73
C THR A 147 13.95 4.76 5.12
N THR A 148 14.71 5.43 4.27
CA THR A 148 16.08 5.89 4.60
C THR A 148 16.10 6.90 5.74
N TRP A 149 15.00 7.63 5.99
CA TRP A 149 14.87 8.58 7.09
C TRP A 149 15.06 7.96 8.47
N ARG A 150 14.87 6.64 8.60
CA ARG A 150 15.10 5.91 9.86
C ARG A 150 16.54 5.98 10.40
N ASN A 151 17.49 6.44 9.57
CA ASN A 151 18.87 6.70 10.00
C ASN A 151 18.96 7.72 11.13
N GLU A 152 17.98 8.61 11.27
CA GLU A 152 17.86 9.57 12.38
C GLU A 152 17.45 8.90 13.71
N GLY A 153 17.06 7.64 13.67
CA GLY A 153 16.70 6.84 14.83
C GLY A 153 15.22 6.91 15.22
N ILE A 154 14.77 5.87 15.96
CA ILE A 154 13.35 5.66 16.28
C ILE A 154 12.73 6.82 17.07
N MET A 155 13.48 7.45 17.97
CA MET A 155 12.95 8.55 18.79
C MET A 155 12.64 9.78 17.94
N TRP A 156 13.53 10.09 16.99
CA TRP A 156 13.32 11.18 16.03
C TRP A 156 12.13 10.87 15.10
N MET A 157 12.02 9.63 14.60
CA MET A 157 10.93 9.21 13.77
C MET A 157 9.57 9.30 14.48
N ARG A 158 9.51 8.95 15.76
CA ARG A 158 8.29 9.08 16.58
C ARG A 158 7.93 10.54 16.84
N GLU A 159 8.92 11.41 17.02
CA GLU A 159 8.67 12.85 17.17
C GLU A 159 8.12 13.45 15.87
N LEU A 160 8.73 13.17 14.72
CA LEU A 160 8.19 13.52 13.40
C LEU A 160 6.76 13.06 13.24
N TRP A 161 6.48 11.78 13.55
CA TRP A 161 5.17 11.16 13.42
C TRP A 161 4.10 11.91 14.20
N LYS A 162 4.42 12.22 15.45
CA LYS A 162 3.56 12.97 16.37
C LYS A 162 3.35 14.42 15.92
N GLN A 163 4.42 15.12 15.57
CA GLN A 163 4.38 16.53 15.18
C GLN A 163 3.55 16.73 13.89
N ARG A 164 3.64 15.81 12.96
CA ARG A 164 2.86 15.81 11.72
C ARG A 164 1.47 15.21 11.86
N GLY A 165 1.08 14.74 13.05
CA GLY A 165 -0.24 14.16 13.31
C GLY A 165 -0.55 12.93 12.45
N LEU A 166 0.45 12.09 12.20
CA LEU A 166 0.31 10.93 11.32
C LEU A 166 -0.55 9.82 11.99
N PRO A 167 -1.28 9.03 11.19
CA PRO A 167 -2.19 8.01 11.72
C PRO A 167 -1.45 6.80 12.29
N GLY A 168 -2.04 6.17 13.28
CA GLY A 168 -1.48 5.01 13.95
C GLY A 168 -0.20 5.32 14.73
N GLU A 169 0.56 4.28 15.03
CA GLU A 169 1.83 4.39 15.75
C GLU A 169 2.93 3.63 15.02
N ILE A 170 4.16 4.15 15.06
CA ILE A 170 5.33 3.41 14.58
C ILE A 170 5.58 2.24 15.54
N PHE A 171 5.32 1.03 15.04
CA PHE A 171 5.60 -0.19 15.78
C PHE A 171 7.10 -0.45 15.87
N SER A 172 7.82 -0.36 14.72
CA SER A 172 9.24 -0.65 14.63
C SER A 172 9.85 -0.03 13.36
N MET A 173 11.13 -0.31 13.14
CA MET A 173 11.87 0.03 11.93
C MET A 173 12.64 -1.21 11.47
N THR A 174 12.90 -1.32 10.16
CA THR A 174 13.83 -2.33 9.64
C THR A 174 15.26 -2.05 10.13
N PRO A 175 16.09 -3.08 10.32
CA PRO A 175 17.51 -2.88 10.65
C PRO A 175 18.22 -2.19 9.49
N ILE A 176 19.32 -1.53 9.79
CA ILE A 176 20.24 -0.98 8.78
C ILE A 176 21.36 -2.00 8.63
N LEU A 177 21.29 -2.82 7.56
CA LEU A 177 22.27 -3.89 7.34
C LEU A 177 23.52 -3.44 6.59
N LEU A 178 23.38 -2.37 5.79
CA LEU A 178 24.49 -1.80 5.05
C LEU A 178 24.75 -0.39 5.57
N SER A 179 25.85 -0.22 6.30
CA SER A 179 26.35 1.10 6.65
C SER A 179 26.93 1.73 5.37
N THR A 180 26.24 2.71 4.83
CA THR A 180 26.73 3.54 3.73
C THR A 180 27.66 4.64 4.23
N SER A 181 28.58 4.32 5.15
CA SER A 181 29.62 5.30 5.43
C SER A 181 30.51 5.40 4.18
N PHE A 182 30.74 6.61 3.72
CA PHE A 182 31.63 6.92 2.60
C PHE A 182 33.04 6.30 2.81
N GLN A 183 33.41 6.05 4.05
CA GLN A 183 34.66 5.41 4.44
C GLN A 183 34.69 3.90 4.16
N ASP A 184 33.57 3.19 4.34
CA ASP A 184 33.47 1.75 4.04
C ASP A 184 33.53 1.50 2.53
N ALA A 185 32.93 2.39 1.74
CA ALA A 185 33.03 2.37 0.28
C ALA A 185 34.45 2.63 -0.24
N MET A 186 35.24 3.46 0.46
CA MET A 186 36.63 3.75 0.10
C MET A 186 37.61 2.63 0.49
N ASN A 187 37.29 1.82 1.48
CA ASN A 187 38.17 0.74 1.96
C ASN A 187 38.04 -0.56 1.17
N GLY A 188 37.16 -0.62 0.16
CA GLY A 188 37.02 -1.79 -0.74
C GLY A 188 36.51 -3.06 -0.08
N GLU A 189 36.06 -3.00 1.18
CA GLU A 189 35.60 -4.15 1.95
C GLU A 189 34.11 -4.48 1.76
N MET A 190 33.37 -3.62 1.06
CA MET A 190 31.99 -3.93 0.67
C MET A 190 31.98 -4.55 -0.71
N MET A 191 31.95 -5.86 -0.79
CA MET A 191 31.52 -6.56 -2.01
C MET A 191 30.07 -6.16 -2.30
N GLY A 192 29.95 -5.10 -3.07
CA GLY A 192 28.92 -4.61 -3.94
C GLY A 192 27.57 -5.30 -3.94
N MET A 193 26.87 -5.31 -2.79
CA MET A 193 25.42 -5.46 -2.89
C MET A 193 24.87 -4.09 -3.28
N PRO A 194 24.12 -4.00 -4.38
CA PRO A 194 23.49 -2.74 -4.76
C PRO A 194 22.61 -2.24 -3.61
N LEU A 195 22.67 -0.94 -3.33
CA LEU A 195 21.83 -0.30 -2.27
C LEU A 195 20.34 -0.64 -2.38
N HIS A 196 19.88 -0.91 -3.60
CA HIS A 196 18.50 -1.29 -3.87
C HIS A 196 18.12 -2.70 -3.38
N GLU A 197 19.07 -3.61 -3.18
CA GLU A 197 18.79 -4.92 -2.58
C GLU A 197 18.78 -4.86 -1.03
N ALA A 198 19.29 -3.78 -0.45
CA ALA A 198 19.38 -3.64 0.99
C ALA A 198 18.00 -3.65 1.67
N LYS A 199 17.05 -2.87 1.17
CA LYS A 199 15.67 -2.84 1.70
C LYS A 199 15.04 -4.23 1.73
N ALA A 200 15.20 -5.01 0.67
CA ALA A 200 14.66 -6.38 0.59
C ALA A 200 15.22 -7.30 1.67
N LEU A 201 16.54 -7.24 1.91
CA LEU A 201 17.20 -7.99 2.98
C LEU A 201 16.80 -7.51 4.37
N GLU A 202 16.69 -6.21 4.57
CA GLU A 202 16.31 -5.59 5.84
C GLU A 202 14.89 -5.98 6.25
N ILE A 203 13.96 -6.03 5.30
CA ILE A 203 12.59 -6.53 5.51
C ILE A 203 12.62 -8.02 5.88
N ASN A 204 13.35 -8.84 5.15
CA ASN A 204 13.48 -10.26 5.48
C ASN A 204 14.09 -10.48 6.88
N ALA A 205 15.14 -9.73 7.22
CA ALA A 205 15.77 -9.81 8.54
C ALA A 205 14.80 -9.39 9.64
N TRP A 206 14.03 -8.31 9.40
CA TRP A 206 13.02 -7.85 10.35
C TRP A 206 11.92 -8.90 10.54
N LEU A 207 11.36 -9.45 9.46
CA LEU A 207 10.33 -10.50 9.51
C LEU A 207 10.83 -11.74 10.27
N TYR A 208 12.04 -12.18 9.99
CA TYR A 208 12.63 -13.33 10.67
C TYR A 208 12.78 -13.13 12.19
N GLN A 209 13.10 -11.91 12.61
CA GLN A 209 13.36 -11.61 14.02
C GLN A 209 12.09 -11.24 14.81
N ASN A 210 11.09 -10.64 14.17
CA ASN A 210 10.01 -9.96 14.87
C ASN A 210 8.61 -10.45 14.52
N ALA A 211 8.43 -11.09 13.35
CA ALA A 211 7.11 -11.52 12.95
C ALA A 211 6.64 -12.72 13.77
N SER A 212 5.35 -12.77 14.08
CA SER A 212 4.69 -13.93 14.67
C SER A 212 4.71 -15.12 13.70
N LYS A 213 4.26 -16.30 14.16
CA LYS A 213 4.22 -17.48 13.29
C LYS A 213 3.30 -17.31 12.09
N ASP A 214 2.17 -16.65 12.32
CA ASP A 214 1.14 -16.39 11.30
C ASP A 214 1.00 -14.88 11.15
N TYR A 215 1.39 -14.35 9.99
CA TYR A 215 1.37 -12.92 9.71
C TYR A 215 1.08 -12.64 8.24
N ARG A 216 0.66 -11.42 7.98
CA ARG A 216 0.60 -10.83 6.64
C ARG A 216 1.44 -9.57 6.60
N TYR A 217 1.93 -9.24 5.44
CA TYR A 217 2.63 -7.97 5.27
C TYR A 217 2.44 -7.40 3.87
N VAL A 218 2.62 -6.09 3.79
CA VAL A 218 2.70 -5.32 2.54
C VAL A 218 3.94 -4.44 2.61
N ILE A 219 4.59 -4.28 1.48
CA ILE A 219 5.64 -3.30 1.24
C ILE A 219 5.01 -2.17 0.43
N LEU A 220 5.09 -0.94 0.94
CA LEU A 220 4.61 0.26 0.27
C LEU A 220 5.82 1.15 -0.01
N ASP A 221 6.25 1.19 -1.27
CA ASP A 221 7.50 1.78 -1.71
C ASP A 221 7.36 2.29 -3.16
N ASP A 222 8.16 3.25 -3.59
CA ASP A 222 8.22 3.73 -4.97
C ASP A 222 9.34 3.04 -5.79
N GLU A 223 10.12 2.18 -5.15
CA GLU A 223 11.13 1.33 -5.77
C GLU A 223 10.66 -0.12 -5.89
N ASP A 224 11.04 -0.82 -6.96
CA ASP A 224 10.64 -2.20 -7.26
C ASP A 224 11.75 -3.24 -7.02
N TYR A 225 12.83 -2.86 -6.37
CA TYR A 225 14.02 -3.69 -6.15
C TYR A 225 13.87 -4.68 -4.99
N PHE A 226 12.83 -5.51 -5.06
CA PHE A 226 12.54 -6.51 -4.03
C PHE A 226 12.70 -7.93 -4.59
N PHE A 227 12.92 -8.90 -3.70
CA PHE A 227 13.02 -10.29 -4.09
C PHE A 227 11.71 -10.82 -4.70
N PRO A 228 11.74 -11.83 -5.60
CA PRO A 228 10.55 -12.32 -6.29
C PRO A 228 9.36 -12.65 -5.36
N LYS A 229 9.64 -13.23 -4.18
CA LYS A 229 8.60 -13.51 -3.17
C LYS A 229 8.04 -12.25 -2.50
N GLN A 230 8.82 -11.19 -2.42
CA GLN A 230 8.39 -9.90 -1.86
C GLN A 230 7.59 -9.09 -2.87
N GLN A 231 7.79 -9.32 -4.17
CA GLN A 231 7.01 -8.66 -5.23
C GLN A 231 5.50 -8.94 -5.12
N GLU A 232 5.12 -10.12 -4.62
CA GLU A 232 3.72 -10.47 -4.35
C GLU A 232 3.09 -9.64 -3.23
N HIS A 233 3.92 -8.99 -2.42
CA HIS A 233 3.53 -8.13 -1.30
C HIS A 233 3.82 -6.65 -1.55
N LEU A 234 4.34 -6.29 -2.72
CA LEU A 234 4.70 -4.93 -3.07
C LEU A 234 3.50 -4.19 -3.63
N VAL A 235 3.21 -3.05 -3.05
CA VAL A 235 2.36 -2.03 -3.64
C VAL A 235 3.26 -0.87 -4.07
N LEU A 236 3.63 -0.90 -5.34
CA LEU A 236 4.50 0.10 -5.94
C LEU A 236 3.75 1.42 -6.12
N THR A 237 4.32 2.51 -5.60
CA THR A 237 3.82 3.86 -5.82
C THR A 237 4.55 4.55 -6.98
N ASP A 238 4.11 5.74 -7.33
CA ASP A 238 4.78 6.62 -8.28
C ASP A 238 5.31 7.85 -7.53
N GLU A 239 6.57 8.21 -7.71
CA GLU A 239 7.22 9.34 -7.04
C GLU A 239 6.42 10.65 -7.12
N LYS A 240 5.64 10.85 -8.19
CA LYS A 240 4.85 12.06 -8.38
C LYS A 240 3.53 12.04 -7.63
N GLU A 241 2.82 10.89 -7.69
CA GLU A 241 1.45 10.74 -7.17
C GLU A 241 1.42 10.16 -5.75
N GLY A 242 2.42 9.35 -5.37
CA GLY A 242 2.52 8.73 -4.05
C GLY A 242 1.44 7.70 -3.76
N LEU A 243 1.03 7.65 -2.49
CA LEU A 243 -0.04 6.78 -2.00
C LEU A 243 -1.41 7.34 -2.39
N THR A 244 -1.92 6.90 -3.53
CA THR A 244 -3.28 7.20 -3.99
C THR A 244 -4.31 6.33 -3.29
N ASP A 245 -5.60 6.69 -3.39
CA ASP A 245 -6.72 5.89 -2.88
C ASP A 245 -6.71 4.46 -3.45
N ARG A 246 -6.50 4.31 -4.75
CA ARG A 246 -6.36 3.00 -5.42
C ARG A 246 -5.26 2.14 -4.78
N LYS A 247 -4.09 2.71 -4.51
CA LYS A 247 -2.98 1.99 -3.88
C LYS A 247 -3.31 1.62 -2.42
N ALA A 248 -3.99 2.50 -1.70
CA ALA A 248 -4.46 2.22 -0.35
C ALA A 248 -5.46 1.04 -0.32
N GLN A 249 -6.39 0.99 -1.26
CA GLN A 249 -7.33 -0.12 -1.40
C GLN A 249 -6.62 -1.45 -1.65
N ASN A 250 -5.59 -1.44 -2.51
CA ASN A 250 -4.77 -2.64 -2.74
C ASN A 250 -4.05 -3.10 -1.47
N VAL A 251 -3.44 -2.17 -0.71
CA VAL A 251 -2.82 -2.49 0.59
C VAL A 251 -3.84 -3.12 1.54
N ILE A 252 -5.04 -2.53 1.66
CA ILE A 252 -6.11 -3.03 2.52
C ILE A 252 -6.52 -4.44 2.10
N TRP A 253 -6.69 -4.66 0.81
CA TRP A 253 -7.05 -5.96 0.28
C TRP A 253 -6.00 -7.02 0.62
N ILE A 254 -4.71 -6.78 0.34
CA ILE A 254 -3.63 -7.73 0.63
C ILE A 254 -3.56 -8.06 2.12
N LEU A 255 -3.69 -7.05 2.99
CA LEU A 255 -3.63 -7.26 4.44
C LEU A 255 -4.85 -7.98 5.02
N ASN A 256 -5.99 -7.94 4.34
CA ASN A 256 -7.23 -8.55 4.81
C ASN A 256 -7.58 -9.87 4.09
N SER A 257 -6.91 -10.19 2.95
CA SER A 257 -7.14 -11.44 2.20
C SER A 257 -6.70 -12.66 2.98
#